data_516055e0750e2dbfb79a5a19f9d2a17b
#
_entry.id   516055e0750e2dbfb79a5a19f9d2a17b
#
_cell.length_a   1.000
_cell.length_b   1.000
_cell.length_c   1.000
_cell.angle_alpha   90.00
_cell.angle_beta   90.00
_cell.angle_gamma   90.00
#
_symmetry.space_group_name_H-M   'P 1'
#
loop_
_entity.id
_entity.type
_entity.pdbx_description
1 polymer ?
#
loop_
_entity_poly.entity_id
_entity_poly.type
_entity_poly.pdbx_seq_one_letter_code
_entity_poly.pdbx_strand_id
1 'polypeptide(L)'
;MTTTFKPGLMQLKGAELLEYVKAAEENERSRSVMVFGAGYVREDGKLAWTDFYESLLEAKKTVNPDQLKSRKISASIPSHDGPAIYVACLASYNKGILFGRWIDLEECEDLHDLQQCVKQVLAESPEPMAEEWAVHDSQGLPEFLGSQEYPDLSDLNDYAEGTANVSDRDAYQLACENEGAILSEEGFSEVYYGHYSSTAQFAEDYYEQQGVLRDLPTELAYAIDWDRVWDSEFDCAGWHAHYANGGYYIFSN
;
A
#
# COMPACT_ATOMS: atom_id res chain seq x y z
N MET A 1 1.05 -6.68 -25.10
CA MET A 1 2.37 -6.37 -25.71
C MET A 1 3.14 -5.53 -24.71
N THR A 2 4.15 -6.10 -24.09
CA THR A 2 4.97 -5.40 -23.07
C THR A 2 5.90 -4.44 -23.80
N THR A 3 5.62 -3.17 -23.75
CA THR A 3 6.49 -2.14 -24.35
C THR A 3 7.68 -1.94 -23.43
N THR A 4 8.80 -2.57 -23.77
CA THR A 4 10.05 -2.42 -23.03
C THR A 4 10.67 -1.07 -23.38
N PHE A 5 10.65 -0.14 -22.44
CA PHE A 5 11.32 1.15 -22.61
C PHE A 5 12.83 1.00 -22.43
N LYS A 6 13.58 1.51 -23.40
CA LYS A 6 15.05 1.67 -23.26
C LYS A 6 15.31 2.98 -22.53
N PRO A 7 16.12 2.98 -21.44
CA PRO A 7 16.59 4.23 -20.86
C PRO A 7 17.52 4.93 -21.86
N GLY A 8 17.20 6.17 -22.20
CA GLY A 8 17.96 6.97 -23.14
C GLY A 8 17.15 8.16 -23.65
N LEU A 9 17.79 9.06 -24.36
CA LEU A 9 17.14 10.15 -25.07
C LEU A 9 16.09 9.57 -26.04
N MET A 10 14.82 9.61 -25.67
CA MET A 10 13.73 9.27 -26.58
C MET A 10 13.00 10.54 -27.00
N GLN A 11 13.01 10.83 -28.29
CA GLN A 11 12.13 11.81 -28.88
C GLN A 11 10.78 11.11 -29.18
N LEU A 12 9.89 11.07 -28.19
CA LEU A 12 8.52 10.65 -28.44
C LEU A 12 7.76 11.80 -29.12
N LYS A 13 7.06 11.51 -30.20
CA LYS A 13 6.08 12.44 -30.79
C LYS A 13 4.84 12.44 -29.91
N GLY A 14 4.08 13.54 -29.89
CA GLY A 14 2.94 13.70 -29.00
C GLY A 14 1.91 12.54 -29.01
N ALA A 15 1.72 11.86 -30.15
CA ALA A 15 0.87 10.68 -30.27
C ALA A 15 1.46 9.43 -29.56
N GLU A 16 2.77 9.26 -29.62
CA GLU A 16 3.48 8.14 -28.98
C GLU A 16 3.51 8.30 -27.46
N LEU A 17 3.60 9.57 -26.97
CA LEU A 17 3.47 9.87 -25.55
C LEU A 17 2.05 9.56 -25.05
N LEU A 18 1.02 9.92 -25.84
CA LEU A 18 -0.38 9.65 -25.48
C LEU A 18 -0.69 8.15 -25.45
N GLU A 19 -0.17 7.37 -26.41
CA GLU A 19 -0.28 5.92 -26.42
C GLU A 19 0.46 5.29 -25.24
N TYR A 20 1.60 5.83 -24.87
CA TYR A 20 2.37 5.37 -23.72
C TYR A 20 1.66 5.64 -22.39
N VAL A 21 1.11 6.85 -22.21
CA VAL A 21 0.33 7.19 -21.00
C VAL A 21 -0.89 6.29 -20.90
N LYS A 22 -1.61 6.04 -22.01
CA LYS A 22 -2.74 5.11 -22.03
C LYS A 22 -2.32 3.68 -21.72
N ALA A 23 -1.21 3.20 -22.29
CA ALA A 23 -0.71 1.85 -22.00
C ALA A 23 -0.22 1.72 -20.54
N ALA A 24 0.27 2.81 -19.93
CA ALA A 24 0.64 2.85 -18.52
C ALA A 24 -0.59 2.94 -17.60
N GLU A 25 -1.65 3.62 -18.02
CA GLU A 25 -2.95 3.65 -17.33
C GLU A 25 -3.70 2.30 -17.42
N GLU A 26 -3.56 1.59 -18.55
CA GLU A 26 -4.14 0.26 -18.74
C GLU A 26 -3.36 -0.85 -18.00
N ASN A 27 -2.13 -0.59 -17.62
CA ASN A 27 -1.29 -1.53 -16.88
C ASN A 27 -1.36 -1.18 -15.39
N GLU A 28 -2.32 -1.77 -14.68
CA GLU A 28 -2.61 -1.53 -13.26
C GLU A 28 -1.39 -1.71 -12.33
N ARG A 29 -0.33 -2.35 -12.80
CA ARG A 29 0.87 -2.66 -12.01
C ARG A 29 2.08 -1.76 -12.27
N SER A 30 2.00 -0.77 -13.15
CA SER A 30 3.16 0.09 -13.44
C SER A 30 2.72 1.40 -14.07
N ARG A 31 2.75 2.47 -13.29
CA ARG A 31 2.62 3.84 -13.80
C ARG A 31 4.01 4.40 -14.05
N SER A 32 4.29 4.75 -15.29
CA SER A 32 5.54 5.40 -15.67
C SER A 32 5.22 6.74 -16.32
N VAL A 33 5.84 7.80 -15.83
CA VAL A 33 5.73 9.13 -16.40
C VAL A 33 7.05 9.52 -17.04
N MET A 34 7.01 10.04 -18.28
CA MET A 34 8.17 10.64 -18.92
C MET A 34 8.23 12.13 -18.58
N VAL A 35 9.34 12.56 -18.05
CA VAL A 35 9.60 13.96 -17.75
C VAL A 35 10.61 14.48 -18.75
N PHE A 36 10.35 15.68 -19.26
CA PHE A 36 11.19 16.37 -20.24
C PHE A 36 11.70 17.68 -19.63
N GLY A 37 12.92 18.05 -19.93
CA GLY A 37 13.44 19.29 -19.37
C GLY A 37 14.82 19.67 -19.85
N ALA A 38 15.30 20.81 -19.39
CA ALA A 38 16.68 21.22 -19.54
C ALA A 38 17.55 20.53 -18.49
N GLY A 39 18.66 19.93 -18.90
CA GLY A 39 19.56 19.24 -18.01
C GLY A 39 21.00 19.31 -18.48
N TYR A 40 21.92 19.19 -17.52
CA TYR A 40 23.36 19.08 -17.77
C TYR A 40 23.96 17.93 -16.97
N VAL A 41 25.07 17.40 -17.47
CA VAL A 41 25.81 16.36 -16.77
C VAL A 41 26.79 17.04 -15.80
N ARG A 42 26.73 16.69 -14.53
CA ARG A 42 27.65 17.16 -13.49
C ARG A 42 29.03 16.51 -13.63
N GLU A 43 30.02 17.04 -12.92
CA GLU A 43 31.37 16.49 -12.87
C GLU A 43 31.39 15.04 -12.32
N ASP A 44 30.43 14.67 -11.46
CA ASP A 44 30.24 13.31 -10.94
C ASP A 44 29.55 12.35 -11.91
N GLY A 45 29.23 12.81 -13.13
CA GLY A 45 28.56 12.04 -14.17
C GLY A 45 27.04 11.97 -14.01
N LYS A 46 26.44 12.57 -12.96
CA LYS A 46 24.99 12.59 -12.75
C LYS A 46 24.32 13.68 -13.55
N LEU A 47 23.09 13.41 -14.00
CA LEU A 47 22.27 14.39 -14.70
C LEU A 47 21.63 15.34 -13.68
N ALA A 48 21.89 16.64 -13.82
CA ALA A 48 21.19 17.69 -13.09
C ALA A 48 20.17 18.38 -13.99
N TRP A 49 19.01 18.66 -13.46
CA TRP A 49 17.91 19.28 -14.16
C TRP A 49 17.73 20.74 -13.70
N THR A 50 17.38 21.61 -14.63
CA THR A 50 17.09 23.03 -14.32
C THR A 50 15.61 23.36 -14.46
N ASP A 51 14.92 22.70 -15.40
CA ASP A 51 13.50 22.91 -15.67
C ASP A 51 12.85 21.57 -16.02
N PHE A 52 11.56 21.41 -15.68
CA PHE A 52 10.79 20.19 -15.92
C PHE A 52 9.47 20.51 -16.62
N TYR A 53 9.08 19.61 -17.51
CA TYR A 53 7.83 19.69 -18.25
C TYR A 53 7.24 18.29 -18.36
N GLU A 54 5.97 18.15 -18.08
CA GLU A 54 5.24 16.89 -18.25
C GLU A 54 4.98 16.58 -19.72
N SER A 55 4.97 17.61 -20.56
CA SER A 55 4.73 17.51 -21.99
C SER A 55 6.00 17.79 -22.80
N LEU A 56 6.37 16.85 -23.67
CA LEU A 56 7.44 17.05 -24.65
C LEU A 56 7.18 18.28 -25.54
N LEU A 57 5.91 18.61 -25.81
CA LEU A 57 5.54 19.76 -26.62
C LEU A 57 5.86 21.08 -25.92
N GLU A 58 5.60 21.18 -24.62
CA GLU A 58 5.95 22.35 -23.81
C GLU A 58 7.45 22.48 -23.64
N ALA A 59 8.13 21.37 -23.30
CA ALA A 59 9.58 21.35 -23.20
C ALA A 59 10.26 21.82 -24.48
N LYS A 60 9.81 21.38 -25.64
CA LYS A 60 10.35 21.80 -26.95
C LYS A 60 10.13 23.29 -27.28
N LYS A 61 9.13 23.93 -26.68
CA LYS A 61 8.89 25.37 -26.89
C LYS A 61 9.81 26.25 -26.05
N THR A 62 10.24 25.73 -24.90
CA THR A 62 10.89 26.55 -23.87
C THR A 62 12.37 26.20 -23.69
N VAL A 63 12.74 24.95 -23.97
CA VAL A 63 14.10 24.42 -23.73
C VAL A 63 14.88 24.37 -25.04
N ASN A 64 16.15 24.79 -24.98
CA ASN A 64 17.07 24.64 -26.12
C ASN A 64 17.16 23.17 -26.51
N PRO A 65 17.00 22.79 -27.80
CA PRO A 65 17.02 21.40 -28.25
C PRO A 65 18.24 20.57 -27.77
N ASP A 66 19.40 21.21 -27.68
CA ASP A 66 20.66 20.58 -27.26
C ASP A 66 20.67 20.24 -25.74
N GLN A 67 19.85 20.96 -24.98
CA GLN A 67 19.69 20.74 -23.51
C GLN A 67 18.48 19.91 -23.17
N LEU A 68 17.62 19.60 -24.14
CA LEU A 68 16.42 18.80 -23.90
C LEU A 68 16.79 17.37 -23.50
N LYS A 69 16.37 16.97 -22.33
CA LYS A 69 16.55 15.64 -21.79
C LYS A 69 15.20 15.00 -21.47
N SER A 70 15.18 13.71 -21.40
CA SER A 70 14.01 12.95 -20.94
C SER A 70 14.45 11.89 -19.94
N ARG A 71 13.66 11.68 -18.91
CA ARG A 71 13.85 10.63 -17.93
C ARG A 71 12.53 9.91 -17.71
N LYS A 72 12.57 8.60 -17.70
CA LYS A 72 11.46 7.79 -17.26
C LYS A 72 11.42 7.79 -15.74
N ILE A 73 10.31 8.21 -15.17
CA ILE A 73 9.99 8.06 -13.77
C ILE A 73 8.98 6.94 -13.69
N SER A 74 9.31 5.84 -13.05
CA SER A 74 8.39 4.74 -12.87
C SER A 74 7.94 4.70 -11.43
N ALA A 75 6.63 4.74 -11.22
CA ALA A 75 6.01 4.26 -10.02
C ALA A 75 5.46 2.87 -10.35
N SER A 76 6.05 1.83 -9.84
CA SER A 76 5.46 0.50 -9.89
C SER A 76 4.54 0.36 -8.69
N ILE A 77 3.27 0.01 -8.94
CA ILE A 77 2.39 -0.45 -7.86
C ILE A 77 2.93 -1.81 -7.40
N PRO A 78 2.94 -2.12 -6.11
CA PRO A 78 3.34 -3.42 -5.58
C PRO A 78 2.66 -4.57 -6.34
N SER A 79 3.36 -5.68 -6.50
CA SER A 79 2.89 -6.81 -7.29
C SER A 79 1.86 -7.69 -6.57
N HIS A 80 1.60 -7.42 -5.30
CA HIS A 80 0.67 -8.13 -4.42
C HIS A 80 -0.11 -7.15 -3.54
N ASP A 81 -1.14 -7.65 -2.85
CA ASP A 81 -2.00 -6.86 -1.98
C ASP A 81 -1.40 -6.63 -0.57
N GLY A 82 -0.07 -6.76 -0.42
CA GLY A 82 0.66 -6.53 0.81
C GLY A 82 0.80 -5.04 1.17
N PRO A 83 1.34 -4.76 2.39
CA PRO A 83 1.54 -3.39 2.86
C PRO A 83 2.58 -2.66 2.01
N ALA A 84 2.20 -1.49 1.50
CA ALA A 84 3.07 -0.66 0.68
C ALA A 84 2.75 0.82 0.84
N ILE A 85 3.76 1.68 0.60
CA ILE A 85 3.62 3.13 0.64
C ILE A 85 4.16 3.76 -0.65
N TYR A 86 3.50 4.83 -1.12
CA TYR A 86 4.04 5.67 -2.16
C TYR A 86 4.80 6.85 -1.56
N VAL A 87 6.11 6.78 -1.63
CA VAL A 87 7.00 7.85 -1.15
C VAL A 87 7.23 8.86 -2.25
N ALA A 88 6.79 10.10 -2.02
CA ALA A 88 6.95 11.22 -2.94
C ALA A 88 8.08 12.16 -2.50
N CYS A 89 8.83 12.70 -3.46
CA CYS A 89 9.81 13.76 -3.23
C CYS A 89 9.11 15.13 -3.19
N LEU A 90 9.12 15.80 -2.04
CA LEU A 90 8.46 17.09 -1.86
C LEU A 90 9.09 18.22 -2.69
N ALA A 91 10.40 18.19 -2.91
CA ALA A 91 11.06 19.19 -3.75
C ALA A 91 10.56 19.13 -5.21
N SER A 92 10.29 17.93 -5.74
CA SER A 92 9.68 17.73 -7.05
C SER A 92 8.20 18.09 -7.04
N TYR A 93 7.46 17.65 -6.03
CA TYR A 93 6.03 17.89 -5.88
C TYR A 93 5.70 19.40 -5.85
N ASN A 94 6.48 20.19 -5.11
CA ASN A 94 6.34 21.65 -5.05
C ASN A 94 6.59 22.36 -6.38
N LYS A 95 7.19 21.68 -7.35
CA LYS A 95 7.37 22.13 -8.73
C LYS A 95 6.34 21.55 -9.71
N GLY A 96 5.32 20.89 -9.21
CA GLY A 96 4.27 20.27 -10.02
C GLY A 96 4.67 18.94 -10.66
N ILE A 97 5.73 18.28 -10.17
CA ILE A 97 6.23 17.02 -10.72
C ILE A 97 5.94 15.91 -9.72
N LEU A 98 5.09 14.98 -10.10
CA LEU A 98 4.85 13.76 -9.31
C LEU A 98 6.04 12.80 -9.46
N PHE A 99 7.07 13.01 -8.64
CA PHE A 99 8.21 12.12 -8.54
C PHE A 99 8.16 11.37 -7.22
N GLY A 100 8.11 10.06 -7.32
CA GLY A 100 8.07 9.16 -6.17
C GLY A 100 8.13 7.71 -6.63
N ARG A 101 8.05 6.81 -5.68
CA ARG A 101 8.02 5.36 -5.93
C ARG A 101 7.22 4.66 -4.86
N TRP A 102 6.51 3.61 -5.24
CA TRP A 102 6.01 2.63 -4.32
C TRP A 102 7.16 1.85 -3.70
N ILE A 103 7.11 1.69 -2.40
CA ILE A 103 7.97 0.82 -1.60
C ILE A 103 7.06 -0.26 -1.04
N ASP A 104 7.33 -1.48 -1.42
CA ASP A 104 6.73 -2.67 -0.84
C ASP A 104 7.42 -2.93 0.50
N LEU A 105 6.65 -2.89 1.57
CA LEU A 105 7.23 -3.00 2.91
C LEU A 105 7.70 -4.42 3.23
N GLU A 106 7.11 -5.43 2.59
CA GLU A 106 7.54 -6.84 2.77
C GLU A 106 8.81 -7.18 1.96
N GLU A 107 9.20 -6.34 0.98
CA GLU A 107 10.49 -6.48 0.29
C GLU A 107 11.65 -5.84 1.08
N CYS A 108 11.37 -5.07 2.13
CA CYS A 108 12.37 -4.51 3.02
C CYS A 108 12.74 -5.53 4.10
N GLU A 109 14.04 -5.84 4.25
CA GLU A 109 14.50 -6.84 5.22
C GLU A 109 14.37 -6.35 6.68
N ASP A 110 14.51 -5.05 6.89
CA ASP A 110 14.41 -4.39 8.20
C ASP A 110 14.17 -2.88 8.07
N LEU A 111 14.02 -2.21 9.20
CA LEU A 111 13.88 -0.74 9.27
C LEU A 111 15.03 0.00 8.55
N HIS A 112 16.26 -0.53 8.64
CA HIS A 112 17.39 0.11 7.96
C HIS A 112 17.24 0.05 6.44
N ASP A 113 16.79 -1.09 5.91
CA ASP A 113 16.56 -1.26 4.48
C ASP A 113 15.41 -0.35 4.01
N LEU A 114 14.30 -0.28 4.76
CA LEU A 114 13.21 0.66 4.47
C LEU A 114 13.71 2.11 4.42
N GLN A 115 14.55 2.53 5.38
CA GLN A 115 15.17 3.85 5.37
C GLN A 115 16.07 4.07 4.15
N GLN A 116 16.79 3.05 3.68
CA GLN A 116 17.60 3.14 2.48
C GLN A 116 16.72 3.26 1.22
N CYS A 117 15.60 2.53 1.15
CA CYS A 117 14.64 2.66 0.07
C CYS A 117 14.10 4.09 -0.05
N VAL A 118 13.71 4.71 1.06
CA VAL A 118 13.28 6.11 1.09
C VAL A 118 14.40 7.06 0.63
N LYS A 119 15.62 6.90 1.15
CA LYS A 119 16.78 7.70 0.73
C LYS A 119 17.08 7.53 -0.75
N GLN A 120 16.91 6.33 -1.29
CA GLN A 120 17.12 6.08 -2.72
C GLN A 120 16.11 6.81 -3.58
N VAL A 121 14.82 6.88 -3.17
CA VAL A 121 13.81 7.69 -3.86
C VAL A 121 14.27 9.15 -3.97
N LEU A 122 14.75 9.74 -2.88
CA LEU A 122 15.26 11.11 -2.88
C LEU A 122 16.54 11.27 -3.72
N ALA A 123 17.46 10.31 -3.65
CA ALA A 123 18.70 10.34 -4.43
C ALA A 123 18.47 10.22 -5.95
N GLU A 124 17.39 9.57 -6.36
CA GLU A 124 16.96 9.43 -7.75
C GLU A 124 16.13 10.62 -8.22
N SER A 125 15.73 11.53 -7.31
CA SER A 125 14.96 12.71 -7.66
C SER A 125 15.68 13.55 -8.71
N PRO A 126 14.92 14.14 -9.65
CA PRO A 126 15.46 15.12 -10.57
C PRO A 126 15.95 16.41 -9.87
N GLU A 127 15.51 16.63 -8.63
CA GLU A 127 15.87 17.81 -7.86
C GLU A 127 17.22 17.62 -7.16
N PRO A 128 18.19 18.54 -7.35
CA PRO A 128 19.55 18.34 -6.86
C PRO A 128 19.70 18.41 -5.33
N MET A 129 18.69 18.92 -4.64
CA MET A 129 18.65 19.14 -3.19
C MET A 129 17.39 18.49 -2.59
N ALA A 130 17.03 17.29 -3.08
CA ALA A 130 15.89 16.54 -2.54
C ALA A 130 16.27 15.93 -1.18
N GLU A 131 15.72 16.49 -0.11
CA GLU A 131 15.96 16.04 1.27
C GLU A 131 14.65 15.66 1.98
N GLU A 132 13.50 16.16 1.49
CA GLU A 132 12.20 15.99 2.10
C GLU A 132 11.32 15.04 1.29
N TRP A 133 10.61 14.17 2.00
CA TRP A 133 9.67 13.22 1.43
C TRP A 133 8.37 13.20 2.22
N ALA A 134 7.31 12.67 1.60
CA ALA A 134 6.04 12.39 2.23
C ALA A 134 5.42 11.12 1.65
N VAL A 135 4.56 10.45 2.39
CA VAL A 135 3.69 9.40 1.89
C VAL A 135 2.47 10.06 1.25
N HIS A 136 2.26 9.83 -0.03
CA HIS A 136 1.12 10.37 -0.77
C HIS A 136 0.03 9.33 -1.05
N ASP A 137 0.35 8.05 -0.88
CA ASP A 137 -0.59 6.95 -1.05
C ASP A 137 -0.12 5.73 -0.26
N SER A 138 -1.03 4.84 0.10
CA SER A 138 -0.75 3.62 0.85
C SER A 138 -1.65 2.49 0.41
N GLN A 139 -1.21 1.25 0.62
CA GLN A 139 -1.96 0.04 0.33
C GLN A 139 -1.73 -0.97 1.45
N GLY A 140 -2.76 -1.73 1.82
CA GLY A 140 -2.65 -2.83 2.79
C GLY A 140 -2.24 -2.40 4.20
N LEU A 141 -2.47 -1.12 4.55
CA LEU A 141 -2.22 -0.55 5.88
C LEU A 141 -3.54 -0.22 6.58
N PRO A 142 -3.61 -0.37 7.92
CA PRO A 142 -4.74 0.16 8.68
C PRO A 142 -4.79 1.69 8.58
N GLU A 143 -6.00 2.28 8.71
CA GLU A 143 -6.23 3.71 8.47
C GLU A 143 -5.33 4.60 9.32
N PHE A 144 -5.07 4.22 10.56
CA PHE A 144 -4.22 5.01 11.48
C PHE A 144 -2.75 5.11 11.04
N LEU A 145 -2.24 4.16 10.22
CA LEU A 145 -0.92 4.22 9.58
C LEU A 145 -1.01 4.80 8.17
N GLY A 146 -1.95 4.29 7.38
CA GLY A 146 -2.05 4.59 5.95
C GLY A 146 -2.51 6.02 5.64
N SER A 147 -3.17 6.71 6.58
CA SER A 147 -3.60 8.10 6.43
C SER A 147 -2.53 9.13 6.80
N GLN A 148 -1.38 8.70 7.32
CA GLN A 148 -0.31 9.60 7.75
C GLN A 148 0.56 10.04 6.55
N GLU A 149 0.72 11.35 6.39
CA GLU A 149 1.65 11.93 5.42
C GLU A 149 3.12 11.71 5.81
N TYR A 150 3.39 11.63 7.12
CA TYR A 150 4.72 11.42 7.71
C TYR A 150 4.67 10.32 8.78
N PRO A 151 4.44 9.06 8.38
CA PRO A 151 4.41 7.95 9.32
C PRO A 151 5.80 7.68 9.92
N ASP A 152 5.85 7.15 11.15
CA ASP A 152 7.08 6.58 11.66
C ASP A 152 7.43 5.32 10.84
N LEU A 153 8.63 5.30 10.29
CA LEU A 153 9.12 4.16 9.52
C LEU A 153 9.29 2.90 10.39
N SER A 154 9.48 3.07 11.72
CA SER A 154 9.50 1.93 12.65
C SER A 154 8.13 1.26 12.71
N ASP A 155 7.06 2.04 12.85
CA ASP A 155 5.69 1.52 12.90
C ASP A 155 5.33 0.79 11.59
N LEU A 156 5.75 1.33 10.44
CA LEU A 156 5.55 0.68 9.15
C LEU A 156 6.30 -0.65 9.05
N ASN A 157 7.55 -0.71 9.54
CA ASN A 157 8.34 -1.92 9.58
C ASN A 157 7.72 -2.97 10.50
N ASP A 158 7.33 -2.57 11.72
CA ASP A 158 6.73 -3.47 12.71
C ASP A 158 5.40 -4.05 12.18
N TYR A 159 4.61 -3.23 11.48
CA TYR A 159 3.39 -3.70 10.83
C TYR A 159 3.67 -4.70 9.70
N ALA A 160 4.67 -4.44 8.86
CA ALA A 160 5.05 -5.35 7.77
C ALA A 160 5.56 -6.70 8.32
N GLU A 161 6.36 -6.68 9.39
CA GLU A 161 6.79 -7.90 10.07
C GLU A 161 5.60 -8.68 10.64
N GLY A 162 4.64 -8.00 11.29
CA GLY A 162 3.41 -8.61 11.78
C GLY A 162 2.60 -9.25 10.67
N THR A 163 2.43 -8.56 9.55
CA THR A 163 1.70 -9.05 8.37
C THR A 163 2.35 -10.29 7.75
N ALA A 164 3.67 -10.34 7.70
CA ALA A 164 4.42 -11.47 7.13
C ALA A 164 4.30 -12.75 7.99
N ASN A 165 4.07 -12.61 9.30
CA ASN A 165 4.01 -13.72 10.25
C ASN A 165 2.59 -14.33 10.40
N VAL A 166 1.55 -13.69 9.88
CA VAL A 166 0.18 -14.16 9.97
C VAL A 166 -0.30 -14.84 8.70
N SER A 167 -1.22 -15.79 8.84
CA SER A 167 -1.78 -16.52 7.69
C SER A 167 -2.91 -15.74 6.98
N ASP A 168 -3.54 -14.80 7.66
CA ASP A 168 -4.68 -14.01 7.18
C ASP A 168 -4.40 -12.51 7.35
N ARG A 169 -3.90 -11.90 6.29
CA ARG A 169 -3.47 -10.49 6.26
C ARG A 169 -4.64 -9.53 6.42
N ASP A 170 -5.77 -9.85 5.79
CA ASP A 170 -6.97 -9.03 5.88
C ASP A 170 -7.50 -9.01 7.32
N ALA A 171 -7.49 -10.18 7.99
CA ALA A 171 -7.84 -10.27 9.39
C ALA A 171 -6.87 -9.47 10.28
N TYR A 172 -5.57 -9.54 10.00
CA TYR A 172 -4.57 -8.80 10.78
C TYR A 172 -4.75 -7.28 10.64
N GLN A 173 -4.96 -6.81 9.41
CA GLN A 173 -5.25 -5.39 9.17
C GLN A 173 -6.49 -4.92 9.95
N LEU A 174 -7.59 -5.69 9.88
CA LEU A 174 -8.83 -5.39 10.61
C LEU A 174 -8.64 -5.43 12.13
N ALA A 175 -7.86 -6.38 12.65
CA ALA A 175 -7.56 -6.46 14.08
C ALA A 175 -6.76 -5.22 14.54
N CYS A 176 -5.70 -4.84 13.82
CA CYS A 176 -4.94 -3.63 14.12
C CYS A 176 -5.82 -2.37 14.03
N GLU A 177 -6.76 -2.32 13.10
CA GLU A 177 -7.70 -1.22 12.93
C GLU A 177 -8.68 -1.11 14.11
N ASN A 178 -9.20 -2.24 14.61
CA ASN A 178 -10.07 -2.29 15.77
C ASN A 178 -9.36 -1.83 17.05
N GLU A 179 -8.12 -2.27 17.24
CA GLU A 179 -7.31 -1.90 18.40
C GLU A 179 -6.69 -0.50 18.31
N GLY A 180 -6.61 0.07 17.09
CA GLY A 180 -5.91 1.33 16.83
C GLY A 180 -4.40 1.24 17.09
N ALA A 181 -3.82 0.05 17.02
CA ALA A 181 -2.43 -0.25 17.32
C ALA A 181 -1.93 -1.45 16.50
N ILE A 182 -0.61 -1.53 16.31
CA ILE A 182 0.03 -2.69 15.68
C ILE A 182 0.06 -3.83 16.70
N LEU A 183 -0.51 -4.96 16.33
CA LEU A 183 -0.55 -6.15 17.19
C LEU A 183 0.68 -7.03 16.97
N SER A 184 1.17 -7.62 18.05
CA SER A 184 2.09 -8.76 17.95
C SER A 184 1.35 -9.99 17.42
N GLU A 185 2.10 -11.00 16.94
CA GLU A 185 1.52 -12.30 16.55
C GLU A 185 0.68 -12.93 17.68
N GLU A 186 1.17 -12.86 18.93
CA GLU A 186 0.46 -13.32 20.11
C GLU A 186 -0.83 -12.52 20.35
N GLY A 187 -0.75 -11.17 20.32
CA GLY A 187 -1.91 -10.30 20.50
C GLY A 187 -2.98 -10.50 19.41
N PHE A 188 -2.56 -10.69 18.16
CA PHE A 188 -3.48 -11.04 17.08
C PHE A 188 -4.16 -12.39 17.32
N SER A 189 -3.40 -13.40 17.73
CA SER A 189 -3.94 -14.74 18.02
C SER A 189 -4.92 -14.75 19.21
N GLU A 190 -4.80 -13.81 20.14
CA GLU A 190 -5.72 -13.68 21.28
C GLU A 190 -7.07 -13.08 20.88
N VAL A 191 -7.09 -12.18 19.88
CA VAL A 191 -8.30 -11.46 19.49
C VAL A 191 -9.00 -12.04 18.26
N TYR A 192 -8.31 -12.73 17.36
CA TYR A 192 -8.87 -13.25 16.12
C TYR A 192 -9.40 -14.67 16.25
N TYR A 193 -10.69 -14.85 15.96
CA TYR A 193 -11.39 -16.13 16.10
C TYR A 193 -11.69 -16.84 14.77
N GLY A 194 -11.44 -16.19 13.64
CA GLY A 194 -11.60 -16.81 12.33
C GLY A 194 -12.57 -16.07 11.40
N HIS A 195 -12.73 -16.64 10.21
CA HIS A 195 -13.62 -16.14 9.17
C HIS A 195 -14.78 -17.12 8.97
N TYR A 196 -16.02 -16.64 9.12
CA TYR A 196 -17.25 -17.44 9.13
C TYR A 196 -18.25 -16.95 8.09
N SER A 197 -19.11 -17.81 7.59
CA SER A 197 -20.16 -17.43 6.64
C SER A 197 -21.23 -16.51 7.26
N SER A 198 -21.41 -16.60 8.59
CA SER A 198 -22.30 -15.74 9.39
C SER A 198 -21.87 -15.70 10.84
N THR A 199 -22.30 -14.67 11.55
CA THR A 199 -22.14 -14.55 13.01
C THR A 199 -22.87 -15.65 13.77
N ALA A 200 -24.00 -16.11 13.25
CA ALA A 200 -24.75 -17.26 13.78
C ALA A 200 -23.93 -18.56 13.72
N GLN A 201 -23.25 -18.80 12.58
CA GLN A 201 -22.36 -19.97 12.47
C GLN A 201 -21.22 -19.90 13.49
N PHE A 202 -20.58 -18.75 13.64
CA PHE A 202 -19.56 -18.59 14.69
C PHE A 202 -20.12 -18.90 16.07
N ALA A 203 -21.27 -18.36 16.44
CA ALA A 203 -21.88 -18.58 17.75
C ALA A 203 -22.17 -20.07 18.01
N GLU A 204 -22.70 -20.78 17.00
CA GLU A 204 -22.93 -22.24 17.08
C GLU A 204 -21.62 -22.98 17.30
N ASP A 205 -20.61 -22.76 16.44
CA ASP A 205 -19.32 -23.45 16.51
C ASP A 205 -18.60 -23.15 17.83
N TYR A 206 -18.69 -21.91 18.34
CA TYR A 206 -18.10 -21.52 19.61
C TYR A 206 -18.67 -22.35 20.78
N TYR A 207 -20.00 -22.46 20.89
CA TYR A 207 -20.66 -23.24 21.95
C TYR A 207 -20.52 -24.74 21.73
N GLU A 208 -20.41 -25.22 20.50
CA GLU A 208 -20.10 -26.60 20.20
C GLU A 208 -18.70 -26.99 20.71
N GLN A 209 -17.69 -26.14 20.44
CA GLN A 209 -16.32 -26.35 20.91
C GLN A 209 -16.22 -26.33 22.45
N GLN A 210 -17.01 -25.49 23.10
CA GLN A 210 -17.10 -25.45 24.56
C GLN A 210 -17.81 -26.69 25.15
N GLY A 211 -18.41 -27.50 24.28
CA GLY A 211 -19.12 -28.73 24.69
C GLY A 211 -20.50 -28.49 25.34
N VAL A 212 -20.97 -27.25 25.33
CA VAL A 212 -22.27 -26.87 25.93
C VAL A 212 -23.44 -27.58 25.27
N LEU A 213 -23.33 -27.88 23.97
CA LEU A 213 -24.41 -28.53 23.21
C LEU A 213 -24.52 -30.04 23.41
N ARG A 214 -23.49 -30.68 24.00
CA ARG A 214 -23.44 -32.16 24.14
C ARG A 214 -24.55 -32.75 24.98
N ASP A 215 -24.97 -32.00 25.98
CA ASP A 215 -25.98 -32.46 26.96
C ASP A 215 -27.39 -31.98 26.60
N LEU A 216 -27.55 -31.25 25.49
CA LEU A 216 -28.85 -30.79 25.03
C LEU A 216 -29.57 -31.88 24.21
N PRO A 217 -30.88 -32.10 24.43
CA PRO A 217 -31.69 -32.88 23.51
C PRO A 217 -31.59 -32.31 22.10
N THR A 218 -31.49 -33.19 21.09
CA THR A 218 -31.30 -32.76 19.67
C THR A 218 -32.34 -31.75 19.20
N GLU A 219 -33.59 -31.95 19.63
CA GLU A 219 -34.72 -31.08 19.28
C GLU A 219 -34.55 -29.65 19.84
N LEU A 220 -33.92 -29.51 20.99
CA LEU A 220 -33.63 -28.21 21.59
C LEU A 220 -32.42 -27.53 20.93
N ALA A 221 -31.41 -28.33 20.59
CA ALA A 221 -30.25 -27.77 19.87
C ALA A 221 -30.64 -27.18 18.53
N TYR A 222 -31.55 -27.80 17.77
CA TYR A 222 -32.10 -27.22 16.51
C TYR A 222 -33.03 -26.03 16.69
N ALA A 223 -33.51 -25.79 17.92
CA ALA A 223 -34.42 -24.66 18.19
C ALA A 223 -33.66 -23.39 18.65
N ILE A 224 -32.34 -23.43 18.75
CA ILE A 224 -31.55 -22.28 19.18
C ILE A 224 -31.51 -21.25 18.04
N ASP A 225 -31.84 -20.02 18.37
CA ASP A 225 -31.70 -18.86 17.51
C ASP A 225 -30.27 -18.28 17.64
N TRP A 226 -29.36 -18.73 16.77
CA TRP A 226 -27.94 -18.37 16.85
C TRP A 226 -27.67 -16.91 16.51
N ASP A 227 -28.49 -16.25 15.68
CA ASP A 227 -28.38 -14.81 15.44
C ASP A 227 -28.65 -14.06 16.76
N ARG A 228 -29.67 -14.46 17.49
CA ARG A 228 -29.99 -13.86 18.79
C ARG A 228 -28.93 -14.15 19.85
N VAL A 229 -28.29 -15.31 19.80
CA VAL A 229 -27.17 -15.65 20.69
C VAL A 229 -25.99 -14.73 20.39
N TRP A 230 -25.66 -14.50 19.10
CA TRP A 230 -24.63 -13.53 18.73
C TRP A 230 -24.94 -12.14 19.32
N ASP A 231 -26.11 -11.61 19.08
CA ASP A 231 -26.51 -10.27 19.55
C ASP A 231 -26.41 -10.11 21.06
N SER A 232 -26.82 -11.16 21.83
CA SER A 232 -26.90 -11.06 23.29
C SER A 232 -25.61 -11.40 24.02
N GLU A 233 -24.78 -12.29 23.49
CA GLU A 233 -23.63 -12.82 24.22
C GLU A 233 -22.30 -12.31 23.67
N PHE A 234 -22.23 -11.96 22.38
CA PHE A 234 -21.00 -11.53 21.74
C PHE A 234 -21.03 -10.03 21.43
N ASP A 235 -21.92 -9.57 20.60
CA ASP A 235 -22.01 -8.15 20.22
C ASP A 235 -22.20 -7.24 21.44
N CYS A 236 -23.11 -7.60 22.36
CA CYS A 236 -23.29 -6.89 23.64
C CYS A 236 -22.04 -6.95 24.56
N ALA A 237 -21.17 -7.94 24.40
CA ALA A 237 -19.93 -8.07 25.15
C ALA A 237 -18.73 -7.35 24.48
N GLY A 238 -18.97 -6.68 23.36
CA GLY A 238 -17.98 -5.90 22.66
C GLY A 238 -17.17 -6.69 21.62
N TRP A 239 -17.65 -7.86 21.19
CA TRP A 239 -17.04 -8.56 20.08
C TRP A 239 -17.36 -7.85 18.78
N HIS A 240 -16.46 -7.96 17.80
CA HIS A 240 -16.58 -7.32 16.49
C HIS A 240 -16.73 -8.36 15.38
N ALA A 241 -17.60 -8.06 14.42
CA ALA A 241 -17.77 -8.85 13.21
C ALA A 241 -17.66 -7.93 11.99
N HIS A 242 -16.62 -8.13 11.16
CA HIS A 242 -16.41 -7.37 9.93
C HIS A 242 -16.76 -8.19 8.71
N TYR A 243 -17.74 -7.74 7.93
CA TYR A 243 -18.11 -8.41 6.69
C TYR A 243 -17.13 -8.05 5.57
N ALA A 244 -16.35 -9.04 5.12
CA ALA A 244 -15.46 -8.93 3.96
C ALA A 244 -15.22 -10.33 3.36
N ASN A 245 -14.81 -10.39 2.10
CA ASN A 245 -14.46 -11.63 1.40
C ASN A 245 -15.57 -12.71 1.42
N GLY A 246 -16.84 -12.27 1.45
CA GLY A 246 -18.00 -13.17 1.42
C GLY A 246 -18.39 -13.80 2.75
N GLY A 247 -17.83 -13.31 3.88
CA GLY A 247 -18.11 -13.77 5.23
C GLY A 247 -17.77 -12.72 6.28
N TYR A 248 -17.66 -13.15 7.52
CA TYR A 248 -17.40 -12.30 8.68
C TYR A 248 -16.09 -12.69 9.35
N TYR A 249 -15.19 -11.75 9.50
CA TYR A 249 -14.04 -11.84 10.38
C TYR A 249 -14.48 -11.54 11.81
N ILE A 250 -14.20 -12.45 12.75
CA ILE A 250 -14.68 -12.35 14.13
C ILE A 250 -13.51 -12.05 15.07
N PHE A 251 -13.68 -11.02 15.90
CA PHE A 251 -12.71 -10.60 16.90
C PHE A 251 -13.36 -10.47 18.27
N SER A 252 -12.61 -10.89 19.32
CA SER A 252 -12.95 -10.54 20.70
C SER A 252 -12.45 -9.15 21.05
N ASN A 253 -12.99 -8.60 22.14
CA ASN A 253 -12.51 -7.35 22.72
C ASN A 253 -11.42 -7.64 23.76
#